data_d6552df117de11ff74500cfc34e3399b
#
_entry.id   d6552df117de11ff74500cfc34e3399b
#
_cell.length_a   1.000
_cell.length_b   1.000
_cell.length_c   1.000
_cell.angle_alpha   90.00
_cell.angle_beta   90.00
_cell.angle_gamma   90.00
#
_symmetry.space_group_name_H-M   'P 1'
#
loop_
_entity.id
_entity.type
_entity.pdbx_description
1 polymer ?
#
loop_
_entity_poly.entity_id
_entity_poly.type
_entity_poly.pdbx_seq_one_letter_code
_entity_poly.pdbx_strand_id
1 'polypeptide(L)'
;MLVLSPQEAFQFERRTGSYIGLFQLSKYEFAKYGSGEITNPRDNAIAAAYKFVTEATLFEWDTHEEPTFSYRYLIHQQGWQGAAEHVSQPDRIAWKSMCATDEGREKGEKWCKRAIWQNTLPAIKHVWKSVDKLTSGAFVDMWRERVDHLHARYSEAVPKGSNH
;
A
#
# COMPACT_ATOMS: atom_id res chain seq x y z
N MET A 1 -3.46 -2.66 4.23
CA MET A 1 -4.63 -1.93 4.77
C MET A 1 -5.53 -2.92 5.49
N LEU A 2 -5.62 -2.82 6.79
CA LEU A 2 -6.68 -3.47 7.55
C LEU A 2 -7.98 -2.75 7.20
N VAL A 3 -8.92 -3.45 6.58
CA VAL A 3 -10.29 -2.93 6.42
C VAL A 3 -10.91 -2.98 7.81
N LEU A 4 -10.95 -1.83 8.47
CA LEU A 4 -11.60 -1.71 9.78
C LEU A 4 -13.10 -1.85 9.59
N SER A 5 -13.76 -2.57 10.50
CA SER A 5 -15.21 -2.50 10.60
C SER A 5 -15.64 -1.06 10.92
N PRO A 6 -16.89 -0.64 10.61
CA PRO A 6 -17.37 0.69 10.95
C PRO A 6 -17.19 1.06 12.43
N GLN A 7 -17.30 0.09 13.32
CA GLN A 7 -17.09 0.28 14.77
C GLN A 7 -15.61 0.49 15.12
N GLU A 8 -14.70 -0.18 14.41
CA GLU A 8 -13.26 -0.01 14.57
C GLU A 8 -12.76 1.30 13.97
N ALA A 9 -13.40 1.82 12.93
CA ALA A 9 -13.05 3.10 12.31
C ALA A 9 -13.25 4.30 13.25
N PHE A 10 -14.07 4.17 14.28
CA PHE A 10 -14.26 5.19 15.31
C PHE A 10 -13.26 5.11 16.48
N GLN A 11 -12.38 4.11 16.49
CA GLN A 11 -11.31 4.01 17.50
C GLN A 11 -10.06 4.77 17.04
N PHE A 12 -10.09 6.09 17.20
CA PHE A 12 -9.02 6.99 16.75
C PHE A 12 -7.67 6.77 17.43
N GLU A 13 -7.66 6.12 18.58
CA GLU A 13 -6.45 5.77 19.32
C GLU A 13 -5.93 4.36 19.00
N ARG A 14 -6.57 3.66 18.06
CA ARG A 14 -6.19 2.30 17.72
C ARG A 14 -4.74 2.23 17.27
N ARG A 15 -4.04 1.26 17.83
CA ARG A 15 -2.68 0.91 17.47
C ARG A 15 -2.63 -0.51 16.90
N THR A 16 -1.94 -0.66 15.78
CA THR A 16 -1.61 -1.97 15.22
C THR A 16 -0.11 -2.03 15.00
N GLY A 17 0.62 -2.60 15.95
CA GLY A 17 2.07 -2.52 16.00
C GLY A 17 2.54 -1.07 16.17
N SER A 18 3.31 -0.56 15.22
CA SER A 18 3.80 0.83 15.18
C SER A 18 2.87 1.82 14.48
N TYR A 19 1.71 1.37 13.98
CA TYR A 19 0.74 2.20 13.26
C TYR A 19 -0.38 2.68 14.19
N ILE A 20 -0.76 3.95 14.04
CA ILE A 20 -1.66 4.64 14.97
C ILE A 20 -2.74 5.41 14.19
N GLY A 21 -3.93 5.45 14.76
CA GLY A 21 -5.02 6.34 14.35
C GLY A 21 -5.87 5.83 13.20
N LEU A 22 -6.71 6.72 12.68
CA LEU A 22 -7.73 6.42 11.68
C LEU A 22 -7.15 5.81 10.39
N PHE A 23 -6.04 6.34 9.90
CA PHE A 23 -5.35 5.88 8.69
C PHE A 23 -4.12 5.04 8.97
N GLN A 24 -3.92 4.63 10.22
CA GLN A 24 -2.83 3.74 10.62
C GLN A 24 -1.45 4.23 10.11
N LEU A 25 -1.09 5.46 10.49
CA LEU A 25 0.22 6.04 10.18
C LEU A 25 1.25 5.68 11.26
N SER A 26 2.48 5.45 10.87
CA SER A 26 3.60 5.41 11.80
C SER A 26 3.92 6.81 12.33
N LYS A 27 4.60 6.89 13.46
CA LYS A 27 5.08 8.19 14.00
C LYS A 27 5.99 8.91 13.01
N TYR A 28 6.81 8.17 12.29
CA TYR A 28 7.70 8.72 11.26
C TYR A 28 6.90 9.34 10.09
N GLU A 29 5.90 8.63 9.57
CA GLU A 29 5.05 9.13 8.51
C GLU A 29 4.27 10.36 8.95
N PHE A 30 3.70 10.34 10.16
CA PHE A 30 2.97 11.48 10.69
C PHE A 30 3.87 12.71 10.89
N ALA A 31 5.08 12.53 11.39
CA ALA A 31 6.05 13.63 11.53
C ALA A 31 6.45 14.22 10.17
N LYS A 32 6.51 13.38 9.13
CA LYS A 32 6.88 13.82 7.78
C LYS A 32 5.75 14.55 7.05
N TYR A 33 4.52 14.10 7.20
CA TYR A 33 3.38 14.55 6.38
C TYR A 33 2.32 15.35 7.15
N GLY A 34 2.36 15.38 8.46
CA GLY A 34 1.33 15.97 9.29
C GLY A 34 1.83 16.96 10.31
N SER A 35 0.88 17.51 11.05
CA SER A 35 1.08 18.36 12.22
C SER A 35 -0.04 18.10 13.22
N GLY A 36 0.18 18.49 14.48
CA GLY A 36 -0.78 18.25 15.55
C GLY A 36 -0.59 16.90 16.21
N GLU A 37 -1.67 16.15 16.43
CA GLU A 37 -1.66 14.89 17.16
C GLU A 37 -2.06 13.72 16.28
N ILE A 38 -1.26 12.67 16.28
CA ILE A 38 -1.48 11.46 15.45
C ILE A 38 -2.78 10.73 15.80
N THR A 39 -3.27 10.84 17.01
CA THR A 39 -4.55 10.27 17.47
C THR A 39 -5.76 11.15 17.19
N ASN A 40 -5.54 12.42 16.82
CA ASN A 40 -6.61 13.29 16.37
C ASN A 40 -7.04 12.86 14.96
N PRO A 41 -8.33 12.52 14.73
CA PRO A 41 -8.79 11.97 13.46
C PRO A 41 -8.60 12.93 12.27
N ARG A 42 -8.76 14.23 12.50
CA ARG A 42 -8.57 15.26 11.47
C ARG A 42 -7.09 15.41 11.10
N ASP A 43 -6.21 15.48 12.09
CA ASP A 43 -4.77 15.63 11.87
C ASP A 43 -4.20 14.37 11.18
N ASN A 44 -4.65 13.18 11.62
CA ASN A 44 -4.29 11.91 11.02
C ASN A 44 -4.77 11.80 9.56
N ALA A 45 -6.00 12.23 9.26
CA ALA A 45 -6.55 12.24 7.90
C ALA A 45 -5.81 13.21 6.98
N ILE A 46 -5.47 14.40 7.46
CA ILE A 46 -4.70 15.40 6.69
C ILE A 46 -3.30 14.86 6.36
N ALA A 47 -2.61 14.29 7.34
CA ALA A 47 -1.29 13.68 7.13
C ALA A 47 -1.36 12.54 6.12
N ALA A 48 -2.36 11.67 6.19
CA ALA A 48 -2.59 10.58 5.24
C ALA A 48 -2.84 11.09 3.83
N ALA A 49 -3.62 12.17 3.68
CA ALA A 49 -3.90 12.77 2.38
C ALA A 49 -2.61 13.35 1.74
N TYR A 50 -1.81 14.08 2.50
CA TYR A 50 -0.52 14.59 2.03
C TYR A 50 0.44 13.47 1.64
N LYS A 51 0.57 12.44 2.47
CA LYS A 51 1.36 11.25 2.16
C LYS A 51 0.90 10.64 0.83
N PHE A 52 -0.38 10.41 0.68
CA PHE A 52 -0.97 9.78 -0.50
C PHE A 52 -0.69 10.55 -1.80
N VAL A 53 -0.90 11.87 -1.79
CA VAL A 53 -0.63 12.73 -2.96
C VAL A 53 0.86 12.80 -3.27
N THR A 54 1.69 12.98 -2.27
CA THR A 54 3.13 13.10 -2.44
C THR A 54 3.73 11.82 -3.01
N GLU A 55 3.38 10.67 -2.45
CA GLU A 55 3.90 9.38 -2.90
C GLU A 55 3.41 9.02 -4.32
N ALA A 56 2.17 9.35 -4.68
CA ALA A 56 1.66 9.18 -6.03
C ALA A 56 2.44 10.03 -7.04
N THR A 57 2.75 11.29 -6.70
CA THR A 57 3.55 12.19 -7.54
C THR A 57 4.98 11.68 -7.73
N LEU A 58 5.62 11.19 -6.67
CA LEU A 58 6.96 10.63 -6.73
C LEU A 58 7.00 9.35 -7.59
N PHE A 59 5.99 8.50 -7.48
CA PHE A 59 5.84 7.32 -8.32
C PHE A 59 5.72 7.70 -9.80
N GLU A 60 4.88 8.68 -10.14
CA GLU A 60 4.69 9.16 -11.51
C GLU A 60 5.99 9.75 -12.09
N TRP A 61 6.72 10.51 -11.31
CA TRP A 61 8.03 11.04 -11.73
C TRP A 61 9.06 9.97 -12.00
N ASP A 62 9.08 8.92 -11.21
CA ASP A 62 10.07 7.84 -11.34
C ASP A 62 9.72 6.87 -12.49
N THR A 63 8.45 6.52 -12.62
CA THR A 63 7.99 5.52 -13.61
C THR A 63 7.56 6.12 -14.94
N HIS A 64 7.23 7.42 -14.98
CA HIS A 64 6.55 8.09 -16.09
C HIS A 64 5.16 7.49 -16.41
N GLU A 65 4.56 6.82 -15.43
CA GLU A 65 3.21 6.25 -15.52
C GLU A 65 2.27 6.93 -14.53
N GLU A 66 1.07 7.29 -15.03
CA GLU A 66 0.02 7.79 -14.14
C GLU A 66 -0.41 6.68 -13.16
N PRO A 67 -0.43 6.96 -11.84
CA PRO A 67 -0.80 5.95 -10.85
C PRO A 67 -2.30 5.62 -10.94
N THR A 68 -2.61 4.48 -11.54
CA THR A 68 -3.95 3.90 -11.56
C THR A 68 -4.46 3.63 -10.15
N PHE A 69 -5.73 3.29 -9.99
CA PHE A 69 -6.30 2.95 -8.69
C PHE A 69 -5.58 1.79 -8.01
N SER A 70 -5.24 0.74 -8.77
CA SER A 70 -4.47 -0.40 -8.25
C SER A 70 -3.02 -0.03 -7.92
N TYR A 71 -2.38 0.86 -8.69
CA TYR A 71 -1.05 1.36 -8.37
C TYR A 71 -1.04 2.23 -7.11
N ARG A 72 -2.08 3.04 -6.89
CA ARG A 72 -2.22 3.81 -5.64
C ARG A 72 -2.31 2.90 -4.41
N TYR A 73 -2.98 1.77 -4.54
CA TYR A 73 -3.00 0.76 -3.48
C TYR A 73 -1.61 0.14 -3.26
N LEU A 74 -0.90 -0.20 -4.33
CA LEU A 74 0.45 -0.74 -4.27
C LEU A 74 1.44 0.26 -3.62
N ILE A 75 1.33 1.53 -3.97
CA ILE A 75 2.11 2.62 -3.37
C ILE A 75 1.85 2.71 -1.87
N HIS A 76 0.59 2.63 -1.45
CA HIS A 76 0.23 2.63 -0.05
C HIS A 76 0.81 1.43 0.71
N GLN A 77 0.80 0.25 0.09
CA GLN A 77 1.25 -1.00 0.71
C GLN A 77 2.78 -1.14 0.74
N GLN A 78 3.46 -0.80 -0.35
CA GLN A 78 4.90 -1.05 -0.55
C GLN A 78 5.76 0.22 -0.49
N GLY A 79 5.13 1.39 -0.31
CA GLY A 79 5.77 2.67 -0.52
C GLY A 79 5.94 3.00 -2.01
N TRP A 80 6.16 4.27 -2.33
CA TRP A 80 6.29 4.69 -3.73
C TRP A 80 7.52 4.10 -4.43
N GLN A 81 8.66 3.99 -3.74
CA GLN A 81 9.87 3.35 -4.30
C GLN A 81 9.63 1.85 -4.57
N GLY A 82 9.02 1.14 -3.62
CA GLY A 82 8.70 -0.27 -3.78
C GLY A 82 7.75 -0.51 -4.96
N ALA A 83 6.70 0.29 -5.07
CA ALA A 83 5.77 0.23 -6.20
C ALA A 83 6.48 0.52 -7.53
N ALA A 84 7.32 1.56 -7.59
CA ALA A 84 8.08 1.92 -8.79
C ALA A 84 9.05 0.81 -9.21
N GLU A 85 9.78 0.23 -8.28
CA GLU A 85 10.70 -0.89 -8.55
C GLU A 85 9.97 -2.13 -9.08
N HIS A 86 8.79 -2.45 -8.53
CA HIS A 86 7.98 -3.57 -9.00
C HIS A 86 7.46 -3.36 -10.43
N VAL A 87 6.97 -2.16 -10.72
CA VAL A 87 6.39 -1.83 -12.04
C VAL A 87 7.46 -1.74 -13.10
N SER A 88 8.61 -1.13 -12.78
CA SER A 88 9.72 -0.94 -13.72
C SER A 88 10.53 -2.20 -14.00
N GLN A 89 10.49 -3.19 -13.10
CA GLN A 89 11.29 -4.43 -13.17
C GLN A 89 10.41 -5.68 -12.99
N PRO A 90 9.45 -5.94 -13.89
CA PRO A 90 8.47 -7.01 -13.71
C PRO A 90 9.07 -8.42 -13.64
N ASP A 91 10.19 -8.65 -14.31
CA ASP A 91 10.86 -9.96 -14.33
C ASP A 91 11.79 -10.21 -13.13
N ARG A 92 12.07 -9.17 -12.37
CA ARG A 92 12.88 -9.29 -11.16
C ARG A 92 12.11 -10.03 -10.06
N ILE A 93 12.78 -10.80 -9.24
CA ILE A 93 12.21 -11.38 -8.02
C ILE A 93 11.70 -10.25 -7.11
N ALA A 94 10.45 -10.36 -6.65
CA ALA A 94 9.76 -9.27 -5.97
C ALA A 94 10.47 -8.77 -4.71
N TRP A 95 11.01 -9.66 -3.87
CA TRP A 95 11.76 -9.21 -2.69
C TRP A 95 13.06 -8.47 -3.04
N LYS A 96 13.68 -8.75 -4.19
CA LYS A 96 14.86 -8.00 -4.66
C LYS A 96 14.49 -6.59 -5.10
N SER A 97 13.32 -6.40 -5.71
CA SER A 97 12.79 -5.07 -6.00
C SER A 97 12.55 -4.27 -4.72
N MET A 98 12.00 -4.93 -3.69
CA MET A 98 11.83 -4.29 -2.39
C MET A 98 13.17 -3.92 -1.74
N CYS A 99 14.19 -4.77 -1.88
CA CYS A 99 15.55 -4.49 -1.40
C CYS A 99 16.30 -3.43 -2.23
N ALA A 100 15.82 -3.06 -3.40
CA ALA A 100 16.39 -1.95 -4.18
C ALA A 100 15.94 -0.57 -3.67
N THR A 101 14.90 -0.51 -2.82
CA THR A 101 14.46 0.72 -2.16
C THR A 101 15.43 1.16 -1.06
N ASP A 102 15.38 2.45 -0.68
CA ASP A 102 16.19 2.98 0.44
C ASP A 102 15.89 2.22 1.74
N GLU A 103 14.61 2.02 2.05
CA GLU A 103 14.18 1.28 3.23
C GLU A 103 14.62 -0.18 3.18
N GLY A 104 14.51 -0.83 2.02
CA GLY A 104 14.92 -2.21 1.84
C GLY A 104 16.42 -2.42 1.99
N ARG A 105 17.23 -1.48 1.50
CA ARG A 105 18.69 -1.49 1.70
C ARG A 105 19.09 -1.36 3.16
N GLU A 106 18.39 -0.51 3.90
CA GLU A 106 18.62 -0.31 5.33
C GLU A 106 18.21 -1.53 6.16
N LYS A 107 17.02 -2.08 5.90
CA LYS A 107 16.43 -3.16 6.70
C LYS A 107 16.89 -4.56 6.32
N GLY A 108 17.39 -4.74 5.11
CA GLY A 108 18.02 -5.97 4.64
C GLY A 108 17.07 -7.05 4.12
N GLU A 109 17.67 -8.12 3.58
CA GLU A 109 16.99 -9.19 2.84
C GLU A 109 15.83 -9.84 3.60
N LYS A 110 16.02 -10.15 4.88
CA LYS A 110 14.99 -10.81 5.70
C LYS A 110 13.71 -9.95 5.80
N TRP A 111 13.87 -8.65 5.92
CA TRP A 111 12.75 -7.72 5.94
C TRP A 111 12.10 -7.63 4.56
N CYS A 112 12.89 -7.53 3.47
CA CYS A 112 12.38 -7.48 2.10
C CYS A 112 11.54 -8.71 1.76
N LYS A 113 12.01 -9.90 2.09
CA LYS A 113 11.29 -11.16 1.89
C LYS A 113 9.97 -11.19 2.68
N ARG A 114 10.00 -10.73 3.93
CA ARG A 114 8.80 -10.65 4.76
C ARG A 114 7.80 -9.62 4.21
N ALA A 115 8.25 -8.44 3.80
CA ALA A 115 7.41 -7.40 3.24
C ALA A 115 6.62 -7.87 2.00
N ILE A 116 7.21 -8.73 1.18
CA ILE A 116 6.54 -9.32 0.03
C ILE A 116 5.65 -10.51 0.45
N TRP A 117 6.21 -11.46 1.19
CA TRP A 117 5.49 -12.71 1.46
C TRP A 117 4.27 -12.54 2.35
N GLN A 118 4.31 -11.64 3.33
CA GLN A 118 3.16 -11.30 4.15
C GLN A 118 2.01 -10.66 3.35
N ASN A 119 2.35 -9.95 2.29
CA ASN A 119 1.40 -9.30 1.39
C ASN A 119 1.03 -10.15 0.16
N THR A 120 1.48 -11.39 0.08
CA THR A 120 1.12 -12.31 -1.00
C THR A 120 -0.12 -13.10 -0.60
N LEU A 121 -1.12 -13.11 -1.50
CA LEU A 121 -2.38 -13.84 -1.27
C LEU A 121 -2.15 -15.36 -1.22
N PRO A 122 -2.94 -16.10 -0.41
CA PRO A 122 -2.76 -17.54 -0.24
C PRO A 122 -2.75 -18.35 -1.54
N ALA A 123 -3.63 -18.01 -2.50
CA ALA A 123 -3.68 -18.68 -3.80
C ALA A 123 -2.37 -18.54 -4.59
N ILE A 124 -1.76 -17.36 -4.55
CA ILE A 124 -0.48 -17.08 -5.21
C ILE A 124 0.67 -17.77 -4.48
N LYS A 125 0.66 -17.79 -3.15
CA LYS A 125 1.62 -18.57 -2.36
C LYS A 125 1.59 -20.06 -2.73
N HIS A 126 0.39 -20.58 -2.95
CA HIS A 126 0.20 -21.99 -3.35
C HIS A 126 0.83 -22.29 -4.70
N VAL A 127 0.73 -21.37 -5.66
CA VAL A 127 1.32 -21.53 -7.01
C VAL A 127 2.83 -21.35 -6.98
N TRP A 128 3.31 -20.26 -6.38
CA TRP A 128 4.74 -19.89 -6.41
C TRP A 128 5.58 -20.63 -5.36
N LYS A 129 4.97 -21.07 -4.26
CA LYS A 129 5.55 -21.88 -3.16
C LYS A 129 6.69 -21.23 -2.39
N SER A 130 7.35 -20.21 -2.92
CA SER A 130 8.47 -19.54 -2.29
C SER A 130 8.55 -18.08 -2.71
N VAL A 131 8.88 -17.20 -1.76
CA VAL A 131 9.18 -15.79 -2.03
C VAL A 131 10.38 -15.63 -2.97
N ASP A 132 11.28 -16.59 -2.98
CA ASP A 132 12.49 -16.57 -3.84
C ASP A 132 12.18 -16.82 -5.33
N LYS A 133 10.95 -17.19 -5.65
CA LYS A 133 10.51 -17.44 -7.03
C LYS A 133 9.53 -16.38 -7.55
N LEU A 134 8.79 -15.74 -6.66
CA LEU A 134 7.74 -14.78 -7.01
C LEU A 134 8.34 -13.54 -7.69
N THR A 135 7.91 -13.27 -8.92
CA THR A 135 8.34 -12.08 -9.67
C THR A 135 7.57 -10.83 -9.28
N SER A 136 8.17 -9.67 -9.52
CA SER A 136 7.52 -8.37 -9.33
C SER A 136 6.25 -8.24 -10.17
N GLY A 137 6.28 -8.66 -11.43
CA GLY A 137 5.11 -8.65 -12.31
C GLY A 137 3.96 -9.50 -11.77
N ALA A 138 4.23 -10.71 -11.31
CA ALA A 138 3.20 -11.56 -10.70
C ALA A 138 2.64 -10.96 -9.40
N PHE A 139 3.46 -10.31 -8.59
CA PHE A 139 3.04 -9.61 -7.38
C PHE A 139 2.14 -8.41 -7.70
N VAL A 140 2.50 -7.60 -8.70
CA VAL A 140 1.69 -6.47 -9.18
C VAL A 140 0.36 -6.95 -9.75
N ASP A 141 0.36 -7.96 -10.61
CA ASP A 141 -0.84 -8.50 -11.24
C ASP A 141 -1.82 -9.07 -10.21
N MET A 142 -1.32 -9.77 -9.20
CA MET A 142 -2.12 -10.26 -8.08
C MET A 142 -2.91 -9.12 -7.39
N TRP A 143 -2.24 -8.01 -7.09
CA TRP A 143 -2.88 -6.88 -6.43
C TRP A 143 -3.76 -6.07 -7.38
N ARG A 144 -3.39 -5.95 -8.66
CA ARG A 144 -4.23 -5.32 -9.68
C ARG A 144 -5.57 -6.05 -9.80
N GLU A 145 -5.55 -7.35 -9.99
CA GLU A 145 -6.77 -8.17 -10.08
C GLU A 145 -7.63 -8.07 -8.81
N ARG A 146 -6.99 -8.14 -7.65
CA ARG A 146 -7.70 -8.04 -6.36
C ARG A 146 -8.37 -6.68 -6.15
N VAL A 147 -7.65 -5.62 -6.42
CA VAL A 147 -8.14 -4.25 -6.23
C VAL A 147 -9.23 -3.92 -7.26
N ASP A 148 -9.03 -4.29 -8.51
CA ASP A 148 -10.02 -4.07 -9.57
C ASP A 148 -11.32 -4.83 -9.29
N HIS A 149 -11.23 -6.07 -8.83
CA HIS A 149 -12.39 -6.86 -8.42
C HIS A 149 -13.16 -6.20 -7.26
N LEU A 150 -12.46 -5.75 -6.23
CA LEU A 150 -13.09 -5.07 -5.09
C LEU A 150 -13.68 -3.72 -5.51
N HIS A 151 -13.00 -2.96 -6.35
CA HIS A 151 -13.50 -1.69 -6.86
C HIS A 151 -14.78 -1.87 -7.66
N ALA A 152 -14.83 -2.82 -8.59
CA ALA A 152 -16.04 -3.14 -9.35
C ALA A 152 -17.21 -3.51 -8.44
N ARG A 153 -16.97 -4.42 -7.48
CA ARG A 153 -17.98 -4.87 -6.52
C ARG A 153 -18.58 -3.73 -5.69
N TYR A 154 -17.74 -2.83 -5.18
CA TYR A 154 -18.20 -1.72 -4.35
C TYR A 154 -18.82 -0.58 -5.16
N SER A 155 -18.37 -0.36 -6.41
CA SER A 155 -18.95 0.63 -7.31
C SER A 155 -20.38 0.27 -7.73
N GLU A 156 -20.70 -1.02 -7.88
CA GLU A 156 -22.04 -1.52 -8.15
C GLU A 156 -22.97 -1.39 -6.94
N ALA A 157 -22.41 -1.47 -5.73
CA ALA A 157 -23.18 -1.40 -4.48
C ALA A 157 -23.60 0.04 -4.08
N VAL A 158 -22.99 1.07 -4.68
CA VAL A 158 -23.39 2.47 -4.44
C VAL A 158 -24.69 2.75 -5.21
N PRO A 159 -25.81 3.08 -4.55
CA PRO A 159 -27.04 3.47 -5.24
C PRO A 159 -26.74 4.64 -6.17
N LYS A 160 -27.01 4.50 -7.46
CA LYS A 160 -27.01 5.65 -8.38
C LYS A 160 -28.01 6.64 -7.81
N GLY A 161 -27.51 7.75 -7.25
CA GLY A 161 -28.34 8.79 -6.68
C GLY A 161 -29.41 9.17 -7.69
N SER A 162 -30.65 9.03 -7.31
CA SER A 162 -31.80 9.54 -8.06
C SER A 162 -31.59 11.04 -8.18
N ASN A 163 -31.22 11.50 -9.37
CA ASN A 163 -31.31 12.90 -9.74
C ASN A 163 -32.79 13.30 -9.64
N HIS A 164 -33.10 14.07 -8.61
CA HIS A 164 -34.30 14.89 -8.56
C HIS A 164 -33.95 16.34 -8.80
#